data_6e710b344ca7446d7d5c6d5cabada676
#
_entry.id   6e710b344ca7446d7d5c6d5cabada676
#
_cell.length_a   1.000
_cell.length_b   1.000
_cell.length_c   1.000
_cell.angle_alpha   90.00
_cell.angle_beta   90.00
_cell.angle_gamma   90.00
#
_symmetry.space_group_name_H-M   'P 1'
#
loop_
_entity.id
_entity.type
_entity.pdbx_description
1 polymer ?
#
loop_
_entity_poly.entity_id
_entity_poly.type
_entity_poly.pdbx_seq_one_letter_code
_entity_poly.pdbx_strand_id
1 'polypeptide(L)'
;MGSSNIARNVLRAAAIAGALLSPAAASAQANYPAKPIELMVAFAPGGGVDLFGRTVAKVLVDEKIVNQRIQVFNKPGAGGELGMAEMAGPRKGDPYSLSAFALHVIYTPLTLGTPNSYKTLTPIAKIFSEYQMMVVRTESPIKSLKDVEAALRKDVGSLRFGGASLGNSDHIVVAKFAQLLGGDPTKVTYIAYSGGESNPAILGGHVDVGMGGLDLMDLVQAGKMRVLGISSDKRLGGNFKDIPTFVEQGYDVVNQNWRGIFAPPGVSADVVKYWRDAFTKMTKTAAWKAELEKNQWADSLETDTFVASLDKEYDSSKKLLGQLGLLK
;
A
#
# COMPACT_ATOMS: atom_id res chain seq x y z
N MET A 1 -21.41 -74.33 -22.39
CA MET A 1 -20.07 -73.87 -21.95
C MET A 1 -19.62 -72.71 -22.84
N GLY A 2 -20.17 -71.52 -22.71
CA GLY A 2 -19.81 -70.39 -23.59
C GLY A 2 -20.06 -69.01 -23.06
N SER A 3 -20.68 -68.86 -21.87
CA SER A 3 -21.09 -67.53 -21.34
C SER A 3 -20.18 -66.90 -20.33
N SER A 4 -19.14 -67.59 -19.78
CA SER A 4 -18.26 -67.07 -18.73
C SER A 4 -17.04 -66.30 -19.23
N ASN A 5 -16.68 -66.47 -20.52
CA ASN A 5 -15.46 -65.78 -21.03
C ASN A 5 -15.73 -64.39 -21.59
N ILE A 6 -16.98 -64.05 -21.97
CA ILE A 6 -17.33 -62.72 -22.47
C ILE A 6 -17.38 -61.71 -21.30
N ALA A 7 -17.92 -62.08 -20.16
CA ALA A 7 -18.00 -61.22 -18.98
C ALA A 7 -16.60 -60.85 -18.39
N ARG A 8 -15.63 -61.80 -18.44
CA ARG A 8 -14.25 -61.54 -17.97
C ARG A 8 -13.44 -60.62 -18.87
N ASN A 9 -13.73 -60.62 -20.18
CA ASN A 9 -13.04 -59.74 -21.13
C ASN A 9 -13.61 -58.30 -21.12
N VAL A 10 -14.91 -58.13 -20.86
CA VAL A 10 -15.52 -56.79 -20.68
C VAL A 10 -15.03 -56.11 -19.40
N LEU A 11 -14.87 -56.86 -18.30
CA LEU A 11 -14.32 -56.33 -17.05
C LEU A 11 -12.82 -55.93 -17.13
N ARG A 12 -12.05 -56.65 -17.97
CA ARG A 12 -10.62 -56.27 -18.20
C ARG A 12 -10.46 -55.07 -19.12
N ALA A 13 -11.34 -54.88 -20.11
CA ALA A 13 -11.33 -53.69 -20.97
C ALA A 13 -11.75 -52.42 -20.21
N ALA A 14 -12.70 -52.51 -19.27
CA ALA A 14 -13.09 -51.38 -18.42
C ALA A 14 -12.01 -50.97 -17.40
N ALA A 15 -11.17 -51.88 -16.91
CA ALA A 15 -10.08 -51.58 -15.98
C ALA A 15 -8.87 -50.91 -16.67
N ILE A 16 -8.68 -51.08 -17.96
CA ILE A 16 -7.57 -50.45 -18.72
C ILE A 16 -7.97 -49.06 -19.22
N ALA A 17 -9.27 -48.79 -19.47
CA ALA A 17 -9.73 -47.44 -19.84
C ALA A 17 -9.76 -46.45 -18.69
N GLY A 18 -9.79 -46.90 -17.42
CA GLY A 18 -9.77 -46.04 -16.22
C GLY A 18 -8.39 -45.57 -15.82
N ALA A 19 -7.28 -46.11 -16.37
CA ALA A 19 -5.92 -45.81 -16.00
C ALA A 19 -5.24 -44.74 -16.87
N LEU A 20 -5.91 -44.21 -17.89
CA LEU A 20 -5.37 -43.21 -18.83
C LEU A 20 -5.90 -41.77 -18.61
N LEU A 21 -6.64 -41.53 -17.54
CA LEU A 21 -7.15 -40.20 -17.18
C LEU A 21 -6.52 -39.68 -15.87
N SER A 22 -5.21 -39.46 -15.91
CA SER A 22 -4.48 -38.53 -15.00
C SER A 22 -3.00 -38.67 -15.26
N PRO A 23 -2.19 -37.63 -15.24
CA PRO A 23 -2.34 -36.28 -14.77
C PRO A 23 -1.81 -35.23 -15.76
N ALA A 24 -2.65 -34.66 -16.60
CA ALA A 24 -2.24 -33.49 -17.39
C ALA A 24 -2.27 -32.18 -16.57
N ALA A 25 -2.90 -32.20 -15.39
CA ALA A 25 -3.02 -30.99 -14.56
C ALA A 25 -1.78 -30.66 -13.71
N ALA A 26 -0.92 -31.63 -13.42
CA ALA A 26 0.28 -31.41 -12.58
C ALA A 26 1.48 -30.86 -13.37
N SER A 27 1.48 -30.96 -14.69
CA SER A 27 2.62 -30.57 -15.55
C SER A 27 2.61 -29.10 -15.97
N ALA A 28 1.48 -28.40 -15.87
CA ALA A 28 1.36 -27.00 -16.29
C ALA A 28 2.00 -26.01 -15.29
N GLN A 29 2.29 -26.43 -14.07
CA GLN A 29 2.80 -25.59 -12.98
C GLN A 29 4.33 -25.56 -12.90
N ALA A 30 5.02 -26.50 -13.56
CA ALA A 30 6.50 -26.57 -13.51
C ALA A 30 7.22 -25.40 -14.21
N ASN A 31 6.51 -24.61 -15.04
CA ASN A 31 7.09 -23.52 -15.83
C ASN A 31 6.39 -22.15 -15.63
N TYR A 32 5.74 -21.93 -14.49
CA TYR A 32 5.15 -20.61 -14.23
C TYR A 32 6.22 -19.58 -13.85
N PRO A 33 6.18 -18.35 -14.43
CA PRO A 33 5.31 -17.90 -15.52
C PRO A 33 5.82 -18.35 -16.91
N ALA A 34 4.92 -18.91 -17.75
CA ALA A 34 5.26 -19.36 -19.10
C ALA A 34 4.97 -18.31 -20.19
N LYS A 35 4.29 -17.24 -19.86
CA LYS A 35 3.94 -16.11 -20.75
C LYS A 35 4.10 -14.77 -20.01
N PRO A 36 4.09 -13.62 -20.71
CA PRO A 36 4.17 -12.30 -20.10
C PRO A 36 3.12 -12.08 -19.00
N ILE A 37 3.50 -11.33 -17.98
CA ILE A 37 2.68 -10.91 -16.86
C ILE A 37 2.11 -9.51 -17.16
N GLU A 38 0.85 -9.28 -16.85
CA GLU A 38 0.24 -7.96 -16.85
C GLU A 38 0.21 -7.40 -15.42
N LEU A 39 0.76 -6.22 -15.23
CA LEU A 39 0.71 -5.48 -13.97
C LEU A 39 -0.14 -4.22 -14.14
N MET A 40 -1.34 -4.25 -13.62
CA MET A 40 -2.27 -3.13 -13.65
C MET A 40 -1.94 -2.13 -12.56
N VAL A 41 -2.03 -0.84 -12.91
CA VAL A 41 -1.95 0.30 -11.99
C VAL A 41 -3.30 1.00 -12.00
N ALA A 42 -3.94 1.15 -10.83
CA ALA A 42 -5.29 1.71 -10.71
C ALA A 42 -5.36 3.26 -10.83
N PHE A 43 -4.25 3.92 -11.17
CA PHE A 43 -4.12 5.37 -11.29
C PHE A 43 -3.48 5.79 -12.60
N ALA A 44 -3.57 7.09 -12.91
CA ALA A 44 -2.98 7.66 -14.11
C ALA A 44 -1.44 7.50 -14.13
N PRO A 45 -0.84 7.44 -15.33
CA PRO A 45 0.61 7.42 -15.49
C PRO A 45 1.29 8.61 -14.79
N GLY A 46 2.50 8.38 -14.25
CA GLY A 46 3.33 9.39 -13.59
C GLY A 46 3.03 9.63 -12.12
N GLY A 47 1.97 9.05 -11.56
CA GLY A 47 1.70 9.11 -10.12
C GLY A 47 2.51 8.09 -9.31
N GLY A 48 2.51 8.23 -7.97
CA GLY A 48 3.31 7.37 -7.07
C GLY A 48 3.02 5.87 -7.19
N VAL A 49 1.78 5.46 -7.46
CA VAL A 49 1.44 4.04 -7.69
C VAL A 49 1.93 3.56 -9.06
N ASP A 50 1.97 4.43 -10.06
CA ASP A 50 2.52 4.11 -11.39
C ASP A 50 4.05 3.96 -11.32
N LEU A 51 4.72 4.89 -10.65
CA LEU A 51 6.16 4.79 -10.37
C LEU A 51 6.48 3.48 -9.65
N PHE A 52 5.71 3.14 -8.61
CA PHE A 52 5.85 1.88 -7.88
C PHE A 52 5.72 0.66 -8.81
N GLY A 53 4.63 0.56 -9.56
CA GLY A 53 4.40 -0.58 -10.46
C GLY A 53 5.50 -0.75 -11.50
N ARG A 54 5.96 0.35 -12.11
CA ARG A 54 7.05 0.32 -13.10
C ARG A 54 8.39 -0.03 -12.49
N THR A 55 8.71 0.49 -11.31
CA THR A 55 9.95 0.19 -10.59
C THR A 55 10.01 -1.29 -10.21
N VAL A 56 8.93 -1.84 -9.65
CA VAL A 56 8.84 -3.27 -9.32
C VAL A 56 9.02 -4.13 -10.57
N ALA A 57 8.28 -3.83 -11.65
CA ALA A 57 8.38 -4.57 -12.90
C ALA A 57 9.81 -4.54 -13.46
N LYS A 58 10.44 -3.36 -13.46
CA LYS A 58 11.81 -3.20 -13.92
C LYS A 58 12.80 -4.03 -13.11
N VAL A 59 12.80 -3.90 -11.79
CA VAL A 59 13.77 -4.61 -10.93
C VAL A 59 13.60 -6.12 -11.02
N LEU A 60 12.35 -6.63 -11.00
CA LEU A 60 12.12 -8.07 -11.14
C LEU A 60 12.68 -8.66 -12.44
N VAL A 61 12.58 -7.93 -13.55
CA VAL A 61 13.05 -8.38 -14.87
C VAL A 61 14.57 -8.19 -15.00
N ASP A 62 15.09 -7.03 -14.63
CA ASP A 62 16.53 -6.70 -14.78
C ASP A 62 17.41 -7.60 -13.89
N GLU A 63 16.96 -7.90 -12.67
CA GLU A 63 17.62 -8.82 -11.73
C GLU A 63 17.35 -10.31 -12.09
N LYS A 64 16.65 -10.59 -13.19
CA LYS A 64 16.31 -11.94 -13.66
C LYS A 64 15.59 -12.80 -12.61
N ILE A 65 14.84 -12.16 -11.70
CA ILE A 65 13.99 -12.82 -10.71
C ILE A 65 12.79 -13.44 -11.39
N VAL A 66 12.25 -12.71 -12.38
CA VAL A 66 11.17 -13.16 -13.27
C VAL A 66 11.69 -13.24 -14.70
N ASN A 67 11.58 -14.43 -15.31
CA ASN A 67 12.09 -14.68 -16.65
C ASN A 67 11.14 -14.26 -17.78
N GLN A 68 10.02 -13.62 -17.43
CA GLN A 68 9.01 -13.15 -18.39
C GLN A 68 8.91 -11.62 -18.33
N ARG A 69 8.51 -11.03 -19.45
CA ARG A 69 8.20 -9.60 -19.49
C ARG A 69 7.03 -9.29 -18.57
N ILE A 70 7.13 -8.19 -17.81
CA ILE A 70 6.03 -7.61 -17.03
C ILE A 70 5.56 -6.35 -17.74
N GLN A 71 4.33 -6.39 -18.26
CA GLN A 71 3.72 -5.28 -18.97
C GLN A 71 2.88 -4.45 -18.00
N VAL A 72 3.32 -3.22 -17.72
CA VAL A 72 2.58 -2.29 -16.87
C VAL A 72 1.59 -1.50 -17.71
N PHE A 73 0.33 -1.45 -17.27
CA PHE A 73 -0.71 -0.62 -17.87
C PHE A 73 -1.57 0.07 -16.80
N ASN A 74 -2.19 1.20 -17.16
CA ASN A 74 -2.96 2.02 -16.22
C ASN A 74 -4.46 1.87 -16.48
N LYS A 75 -5.25 1.76 -15.37
CA LYS A 75 -6.72 1.79 -15.39
C LYS A 75 -7.24 2.72 -14.29
N PRO A 76 -7.12 4.06 -14.50
CA PRO A 76 -7.56 5.02 -13.50
C PRO A 76 -9.08 5.13 -13.44
N GLY A 77 -9.59 5.58 -12.29
CA GLY A 77 -10.99 5.97 -12.13
C GLY A 77 -11.57 5.64 -10.76
N ALA A 78 -12.49 6.49 -10.31
CA ALA A 78 -13.24 6.35 -9.05
C ALA A 78 -12.37 6.01 -7.83
N GLY A 79 -11.23 6.71 -7.65
CA GLY A 79 -10.33 6.45 -6.53
C GLY A 79 -9.70 5.07 -6.51
N GLY A 80 -9.54 4.42 -7.67
CA GLY A 80 -9.00 3.06 -7.81
C GLY A 80 -10.06 1.97 -7.90
N GLU A 81 -11.35 2.30 -7.71
CA GLU A 81 -12.45 1.31 -7.78
C GLU A 81 -12.51 0.59 -9.12
N LEU A 82 -12.33 1.31 -10.26
CA LEU A 82 -12.37 0.66 -11.57
C LEU A 82 -11.27 -0.39 -11.73
N GLY A 83 -10.10 -0.17 -11.14
CA GLY A 83 -9.03 -1.15 -11.09
C GLY A 83 -9.38 -2.35 -10.20
N MET A 84 -9.93 -2.12 -9.02
CA MET A 84 -10.36 -3.22 -8.13
C MET A 84 -11.46 -4.06 -8.78
N ALA A 85 -12.46 -3.44 -9.41
CA ALA A 85 -13.53 -4.15 -10.13
C ALA A 85 -13.00 -4.99 -11.28
N GLU A 86 -12.04 -4.48 -12.06
CA GLU A 86 -11.38 -5.23 -13.14
C GLU A 86 -10.73 -6.51 -12.60
N MET A 87 -9.97 -6.39 -11.51
CA MET A 87 -9.27 -7.54 -10.91
C MET A 87 -10.25 -8.54 -10.28
N ALA A 88 -11.27 -8.05 -9.58
CA ALA A 88 -12.24 -8.90 -8.88
C ALA A 88 -13.19 -9.66 -9.81
N GLY A 89 -13.48 -9.11 -11.00
CA GLY A 89 -14.43 -9.64 -11.96
C GLY A 89 -13.77 -10.20 -13.24
N PRO A 90 -13.52 -9.37 -14.27
CA PRO A 90 -13.02 -9.83 -15.58
C PRO A 90 -11.72 -10.66 -15.51
N ARG A 91 -10.86 -10.39 -14.52
CA ARG A 91 -9.58 -11.09 -14.35
C ARG A 91 -9.60 -12.20 -13.31
N LYS A 92 -10.75 -12.49 -12.74
CA LYS A 92 -10.90 -13.56 -11.73
C LYS A 92 -10.24 -14.86 -12.19
N GLY A 93 -9.36 -15.42 -11.35
CA GLY A 93 -8.66 -16.68 -11.61
C GLY A 93 -7.49 -16.58 -12.59
N ASP A 94 -7.19 -15.41 -13.17
CA ASP A 94 -6.07 -15.28 -14.10
C ASP A 94 -4.73 -15.20 -13.34
N PRO A 95 -3.87 -16.22 -13.44
CA PRO A 95 -2.59 -16.23 -12.71
C PRO A 95 -1.55 -15.28 -13.30
N TYR A 96 -1.78 -14.72 -14.49
CA TYR A 96 -0.86 -13.81 -15.17
C TYR A 96 -1.21 -12.33 -14.99
N SER A 97 -2.21 -12.03 -14.17
CA SER A 97 -2.60 -10.68 -13.81
C SER A 97 -2.15 -10.34 -12.39
N LEU A 98 -1.50 -9.21 -12.25
CA LEU A 98 -1.20 -8.56 -10.98
C LEU A 98 -1.73 -7.13 -10.97
N SER A 99 -1.83 -6.54 -9.80
CA SER A 99 -2.14 -5.12 -9.65
C SER A 99 -1.32 -4.45 -8.56
N ALA A 100 -0.93 -3.21 -8.84
CA ALA A 100 -0.27 -2.33 -7.90
C ALA A 100 -1.31 -1.46 -7.22
N PHE A 101 -1.44 -1.59 -5.91
CA PHE A 101 -2.39 -0.86 -5.10
C PHE A 101 -1.71 -0.20 -3.88
N ALA A 102 -2.48 0.64 -3.19
CA ALA A 102 -2.09 1.34 -1.97
C ALA A 102 -3.30 1.38 -1.02
N LEU A 103 -3.28 2.26 -0.03
CA LEU A 103 -4.34 2.45 0.97
C LEU A 103 -5.76 2.61 0.40
N HIS A 104 -5.90 3.01 -0.87
CA HIS A 104 -7.21 3.17 -1.50
C HIS A 104 -8.04 1.88 -1.56
N VAL A 105 -7.43 0.69 -1.49
CA VAL A 105 -8.18 -0.58 -1.38
C VAL A 105 -8.94 -0.71 -0.04
N ILE A 106 -8.64 0.17 0.91
CA ILE A 106 -9.33 0.31 2.20
C ILE A 106 -10.19 1.57 2.20
N TYR A 107 -9.62 2.72 1.86
CA TYR A 107 -10.30 4.02 2.01
C TYR A 107 -11.40 4.24 0.98
N THR A 108 -11.20 3.86 -0.28
CA THR A 108 -12.21 4.04 -1.32
C THR A 108 -13.53 3.33 -0.97
N PRO A 109 -13.56 2.03 -0.62
CA PRO A 109 -14.81 1.39 -0.23
C PRO A 109 -15.43 2.01 1.04
N LEU A 110 -14.64 2.45 2.01
CA LEU A 110 -15.14 3.08 3.22
C LEU A 110 -15.74 4.46 3.00
N THR A 111 -15.18 5.25 2.06
CA THR A 111 -15.59 6.65 1.83
C THR A 111 -16.58 6.82 0.67
N LEU A 112 -16.58 5.93 -0.30
CA LEU A 112 -17.49 5.96 -1.44
C LEU A 112 -18.60 4.90 -1.36
N GLY A 113 -18.52 3.94 -0.42
CA GLY A 113 -19.48 2.84 -0.31
C GLY A 113 -19.40 1.85 -1.47
N THR A 114 -18.20 1.69 -2.08
CA THR A 114 -18.01 0.80 -3.23
C THR A 114 -17.87 -0.68 -2.78
N PRO A 115 -18.26 -1.66 -3.63
CA PRO A 115 -18.30 -3.07 -3.22
C PRO A 115 -16.93 -3.73 -3.19
N ASN A 116 -15.92 -3.19 -3.92
CA ASN A 116 -14.60 -3.81 -4.02
C ASN A 116 -13.64 -3.23 -3.00
N SER A 117 -12.81 -4.11 -2.43
CA SER A 117 -11.78 -3.78 -1.45
C SER A 117 -10.67 -4.82 -1.53
N TYR A 118 -9.66 -4.71 -0.64
CA TYR A 118 -8.66 -5.77 -0.51
C TYR A 118 -9.27 -7.16 -0.23
N LYS A 119 -10.50 -7.24 0.35
CA LYS A 119 -11.22 -8.50 0.64
C LYS A 119 -11.74 -9.19 -0.61
N THR A 120 -11.94 -8.46 -1.71
CA THR A 120 -12.36 -9.01 -3.01
C THR A 120 -11.18 -9.37 -3.90
N LEU A 121 -9.96 -9.21 -3.43
CA LEU A 121 -8.70 -9.48 -4.13
C LEU A 121 -7.89 -10.54 -3.39
N THR A 122 -6.77 -10.95 -3.97
CA THR A 122 -5.78 -11.81 -3.31
C THR A 122 -4.54 -10.97 -2.96
N PRO A 123 -4.35 -10.54 -1.70
CA PRO A 123 -3.16 -9.81 -1.29
C PRO A 123 -1.91 -10.70 -1.41
N ILE A 124 -0.88 -10.22 -2.11
CA ILE A 124 0.38 -10.93 -2.29
C ILE A 124 1.43 -10.43 -1.30
N ALA A 125 1.76 -9.13 -1.39
CA ALA A 125 2.77 -8.53 -0.53
C ALA A 125 2.57 -7.01 -0.41
N LYS A 126 2.82 -6.46 0.77
CA LYS A 126 3.23 -5.08 0.97
C LYS A 126 4.72 -5.00 0.62
N ILE A 127 5.13 -4.05 -0.18
CA ILE A 127 6.50 -3.97 -0.68
C ILE A 127 7.30 -2.90 0.07
N PHE A 128 6.75 -1.71 0.21
CA PHE A 128 7.36 -0.62 0.97
C PHE A 128 6.29 0.30 1.57
N SER A 129 6.72 1.19 2.45
CA SER A 129 5.88 2.23 3.03
C SER A 129 6.50 3.61 2.85
N GLU A 130 5.64 4.59 2.71
CA GLU A 130 5.93 6.00 2.87
C GLU A 130 5.30 6.46 4.19
N TYR A 131 5.92 7.43 4.84
CA TYR A 131 5.43 7.97 6.09
C TYR A 131 5.27 9.48 5.98
N GLN A 132 4.43 10.06 6.84
CA GLN A 132 4.22 11.49 6.90
C GLN A 132 5.13 12.10 7.97
N MET A 133 5.69 13.24 7.64
CA MET A 133 6.38 14.12 8.58
C MET A 133 5.45 15.24 9.01
N MET A 134 5.46 15.54 10.30
CA MET A 134 4.91 16.78 10.83
C MET A 134 6.05 17.79 10.89
N VAL A 135 5.89 18.90 10.20
CA VAL A 135 6.94 19.93 10.03
C VAL A 135 6.42 21.32 10.38
N VAL A 136 7.35 22.19 10.67
CA VAL A 136 7.10 23.63 10.79
C VAL A 136 8.19 24.38 10.04
N ARG A 137 7.92 25.62 9.63
CA ARG A 137 9.00 26.50 9.15
C ARG A 137 10.01 26.75 10.25
N THR A 138 11.27 26.97 9.90
CA THR A 138 12.38 27.08 10.88
C THR A 138 12.16 28.19 11.89
N GLU A 139 11.55 29.31 11.51
CA GLU A 139 11.23 30.47 12.36
C GLU A 139 10.00 30.27 13.25
N SER A 140 9.26 29.16 13.10
CA SER A 140 8.06 28.88 13.89
C SER A 140 8.38 28.89 15.40
N PRO A 141 7.50 29.45 16.25
CA PRO A 141 7.61 29.32 17.70
C PRO A 141 7.42 27.87 18.17
N ILE A 142 6.74 27.03 17.39
CA ILE A 142 6.55 25.60 17.67
C ILE A 142 7.88 24.89 17.41
N LYS A 143 8.43 24.21 18.44
CA LYS A 143 9.74 23.55 18.37
C LYS A 143 9.65 22.02 18.49
N SER A 144 8.56 21.49 19.00
CA SER A 144 8.37 20.08 19.34
C SER A 144 6.93 19.64 19.21
N LEU A 145 6.68 18.31 19.23
CA LEU A 145 5.33 17.74 19.33
C LEU A 145 4.64 18.15 20.65
N LYS A 146 5.40 18.39 21.72
CA LYS A 146 4.85 18.88 22.99
C LYS A 146 4.23 20.27 22.88
N ASP A 147 4.78 21.13 22.04
CA ASP A 147 4.19 22.45 21.78
C ASP A 147 2.89 22.32 21.02
N VAL A 148 2.83 21.39 20.05
CA VAL A 148 1.59 21.05 19.32
C VAL A 148 0.56 20.47 20.30
N GLU A 149 0.95 19.52 21.15
CA GLU A 149 0.09 18.95 22.18
C GLU A 149 -0.47 20.02 23.11
N ALA A 150 0.37 20.92 23.63
CA ALA A 150 -0.04 21.99 24.54
C ALA A 150 -1.08 22.92 23.90
N ALA A 151 -0.93 23.24 22.62
CA ALA A 151 -1.89 24.04 21.87
C ALA A 151 -3.21 23.30 21.68
N LEU A 152 -3.17 22.05 21.21
CA LEU A 152 -4.38 21.25 20.95
C LEU A 152 -5.15 20.88 22.23
N ARG A 153 -4.47 20.66 23.35
CA ARG A 153 -5.14 20.44 24.65
C ARG A 153 -5.88 21.67 25.16
N LYS A 154 -5.40 22.87 24.85
CA LYS A 154 -6.05 24.12 25.20
C LYS A 154 -7.25 24.38 24.28
N ASP A 155 -7.09 24.19 22.98
CA ASP A 155 -8.12 24.31 21.96
C ASP A 155 -7.70 23.50 20.74
N VAL A 156 -8.48 22.47 20.39
CA VAL A 156 -8.18 21.55 19.29
C VAL A 156 -8.16 22.23 17.92
N GLY A 157 -8.85 23.38 17.78
CA GLY A 157 -8.87 24.20 16.57
C GLY A 157 -7.80 25.31 16.52
N SER A 158 -6.95 25.44 17.55
CA SER A 158 -6.02 26.58 17.72
C SER A 158 -4.89 26.64 16.71
N LEU A 159 -4.52 25.51 16.10
CA LEU A 159 -3.46 25.43 15.08
C LEU A 159 -4.04 25.12 13.70
N ARG A 160 -3.54 25.84 12.69
CA ARG A 160 -3.85 25.55 11.28
C ARG A 160 -2.87 24.49 10.79
N PHE A 161 -3.38 23.30 10.55
CA PHE A 161 -2.61 22.24 9.88
C PHE A 161 -2.78 22.38 8.36
N GLY A 162 -1.74 22.08 7.60
CA GLY A 162 -1.80 22.06 6.14
C GLY A 162 -1.11 20.85 5.55
N GLY A 163 -1.71 20.27 4.53
CA GLY A 163 -1.20 19.11 3.82
C GLY A 163 -2.07 18.80 2.60
N ALA A 164 -1.99 17.59 2.07
CA ALA A 164 -2.78 17.19 0.91
C ALA A 164 -4.29 17.04 1.24
N SER A 165 -5.06 16.44 0.35
CA SER A 165 -6.53 16.38 0.40
C SER A 165 -7.09 15.85 1.73
N LEU A 166 -8.30 16.29 2.06
CA LEU A 166 -9.05 15.74 3.21
C LEU A 166 -9.21 14.21 3.06
N GLY A 167 -9.06 13.49 4.19
CA GLY A 167 -9.17 12.03 4.23
C GLY A 167 -7.94 11.28 3.71
N ASN A 168 -6.90 11.98 3.25
CA ASN A 168 -5.63 11.32 2.91
C ASN A 168 -4.71 11.11 4.12
N SER A 169 -3.53 10.53 3.88
CA SER A 169 -2.55 10.19 4.92
C SER A 169 -2.18 11.35 5.83
N ASP A 170 -2.03 12.58 5.30
CA ASP A 170 -1.66 13.77 6.06
C ASP A 170 -2.77 14.13 7.06
N HIS A 171 -4.01 14.23 6.56
CA HIS A 171 -5.17 14.53 7.40
C HIS A 171 -5.40 13.45 8.46
N ILE A 172 -5.23 12.17 8.11
CA ILE A 172 -5.38 11.04 9.01
C ILE A 172 -4.36 11.10 10.17
N VAL A 173 -3.10 11.46 9.91
CA VAL A 173 -2.10 11.63 10.98
C VAL A 173 -2.50 12.71 11.95
N VAL A 174 -2.94 13.87 11.46
CA VAL A 174 -3.40 14.98 12.31
C VAL A 174 -4.63 14.57 13.14
N ALA A 175 -5.59 13.90 12.52
CA ALA A 175 -6.80 13.42 13.18
C ALA A 175 -6.47 12.37 14.28
N LYS A 176 -5.59 11.40 13.98
CA LYS A 176 -5.11 10.42 14.97
C LYS A 176 -4.39 11.11 16.13
N PHE A 177 -3.58 12.12 15.85
CA PHE A 177 -2.85 12.87 16.89
C PHE A 177 -3.82 13.64 17.81
N ALA A 178 -4.79 14.38 17.24
CA ALA A 178 -5.81 15.07 18.01
C ALA A 178 -6.64 14.09 18.87
N GLN A 179 -7.05 12.95 18.30
CA GLN A 179 -7.81 11.92 19.00
C GLN A 179 -7.01 11.29 20.15
N LEU A 180 -5.73 11.01 19.97
CA LEU A 180 -4.85 10.51 21.02
C LEU A 180 -4.81 11.44 22.22
N LEU A 181 -4.87 12.75 21.97
CA LEU A 181 -4.89 13.79 23.03
C LEU A 181 -6.27 13.96 23.68
N GLY A 182 -7.29 13.21 23.27
CA GLY A 182 -8.66 13.31 23.77
C GLY A 182 -9.48 14.42 23.10
N GLY A 183 -8.95 15.06 22.05
CA GLY A 183 -9.66 16.07 21.27
C GLY A 183 -10.61 15.46 20.25
N ASP A 184 -11.59 16.25 19.83
CA ASP A 184 -12.50 15.91 18.73
C ASP A 184 -11.78 16.16 17.39
N PRO A 185 -11.44 15.11 16.61
CA PRO A 185 -10.68 15.27 15.37
C PRO A 185 -11.43 16.08 14.29
N THR A 186 -12.77 16.22 14.40
CA THR A 186 -13.57 17.01 13.46
C THR A 186 -13.42 18.52 13.68
N LYS A 187 -12.90 18.94 14.84
CA LYS A 187 -12.66 20.34 15.19
C LYS A 187 -11.27 20.83 14.86
N VAL A 188 -10.41 19.95 14.35
CA VAL A 188 -9.07 20.35 13.90
C VAL A 188 -9.19 21.28 12.69
N THR A 189 -8.49 22.40 12.72
CA THR A 189 -8.39 23.30 11.58
C THR A 189 -7.39 22.72 10.58
N TYR A 190 -7.87 22.01 9.55
CA TYR A 190 -7.06 21.42 8.50
C TYR A 190 -7.34 22.08 7.15
N ILE A 191 -6.29 22.58 6.49
CA ILE A 191 -6.33 23.25 5.19
C ILE A 191 -5.75 22.27 4.15
N ALA A 192 -6.64 21.81 3.25
CA ALA A 192 -6.28 20.89 2.18
C ALA A 192 -5.71 21.65 0.97
N TYR A 193 -4.59 21.19 0.45
CA TYR A 193 -3.94 21.71 -0.74
C TYR A 193 -3.94 20.65 -1.85
N SER A 194 -3.90 21.11 -3.11
CA SER A 194 -3.76 20.23 -4.27
C SER A 194 -2.33 20.26 -4.79
N GLY A 195 -1.75 19.07 -5.04
CA GLY A 195 -0.40 18.98 -5.58
C GLY A 195 0.68 19.63 -4.69
N GLY A 196 1.61 20.35 -5.30
CA GLY A 196 2.76 20.98 -4.60
C GLY A 196 2.49 22.28 -3.86
N GLU A 197 1.22 22.70 -3.70
CA GLU A 197 0.87 24.00 -3.09
C GLU A 197 1.05 24.04 -1.57
N SER A 198 1.10 22.88 -0.90
CA SER A 198 1.28 22.81 0.56
C SER A 198 2.64 23.35 0.99
N ASN A 199 3.72 23.07 0.26
CA ASN A 199 5.07 23.48 0.62
C ASN A 199 5.23 25.01 0.65
N PRO A 200 4.82 25.77 -0.38
CA PRO A 200 4.77 27.23 -0.32
C PRO A 200 3.91 27.78 0.83
N ALA A 201 2.77 27.14 1.12
CA ALA A 201 1.89 27.57 2.20
C ALA A 201 2.52 27.39 3.58
N ILE A 202 3.27 26.29 3.81
CA ILE A 202 4.02 26.05 5.05
C ILE A 202 5.12 27.10 5.19
N LEU A 203 5.93 27.30 4.16
CA LEU A 203 7.04 28.25 4.15
C LEU A 203 6.56 29.71 4.33
N GLY A 204 5.45 30.05 3.72
CA GLY A 204 4.80 31.37 3.83
C GLY A 204 4.10 31.62 5.17
N GLY A 205 3.98 30.62 6.05
CA GLY A 205 3.28 30.75 7.34
C GLY A 205 1.76 30.86 7.21
N HIS A 206 1.18 30.43 6.08
CA HIS A 206 -0.27 30.34 5.90
C HIS A 206 -0.88 29.21 6.77
N VAL A 207 -0.05 28.24 7.16
CA VAL A 207 -0.36 27.21 8.15
C VAL A 207 0.69 27.24 9.26
N ASP A 208 0.30 26.82 10.46
CA ASP A 208 1.17 26.80 11.63
C ASP A 208 2.01 25.52 11.68
N VAL A 209 1.41 24.40 11.22
CA VAL A 209 2.02 23.06 11.15
C VAL A 209 1.75 22.45 9.78
N GLY A 210 2.79 22.01 9.11
CA GLY A 210 2.72 21.32 7.83
C GLY A 210 2.75 19.81 7.99
N MET A 211 2.06 19.14 7.09
CA MET A 211 2.11 17.69 6.90
C MET A 211 2.59 17.38 5.49
N GLY A 212 3.37 16.32 5.34
CA GLY A 212 3.76 15.85 4.01
C GLY A 212 4.60 14.59 4.07
N GLY A 213 4.96 14.08 2.91
CA GLY A 213 5.78 12.88 2.75
C GLY A 213 7.26 13.12 3.07
N LEU A 214 8.04 12.08 2.81
CA LEU A 214 9.49 12.11 3.05
C LEU A 214 10.23 13.06 2.08
N ASP A 215 9.60 13.47 0.98
CA ASP A 215 10.08 14.46 0.02
C ASP A 215 10.30 15.86 0.62
N LEU A 216 9.65 16.16 1.76
CA LEU A 216 9.92 17.40 2.51
C LEU A 216 11.35 17.47 3.05
N MET A 217 12.08 16.33 3.06
CA MET A 217 13.44 16.28 3.61
C MET A 217 14.40 17.22 2.89
N ASP A 218 14.22 17.49 1.62
CA ASP A 218 15.03 18.46 0.88
C ASP A 218 14.91 19.89 1.48
N LEU A 219 13.70 20.28 1.87
CA LEU A 219 13.46 21.57 2.52
C LEU A 219 14.00 21.60 3.98
N VAL A 220 13.99 20.46 4.65
CA VAL A 220 14.58 20.30 5.99
C VAL A 220 16.10 20.41 5.91
N GLN A 221 16.74 19.72 4.97
CA GLN A 221 18.19 19.80 4.74
C GLN A 221 18.64 21.19 4.30
N ALA A 222 17.79 21.90 3.54
CA ALA A 222 18.03 23.30 3.18
C ALA A 222 17.83 24.28 4.36
N GLY A 223 17.51 23.79 5.58
CA GLY A 223 17.29 24.59 6.77
C GLY A 223 16.04 25.45 6.75
N LYS A 224 15.10 25.21 5.84
CA LYS A 224 13.85 25.97 5.68
C LYS A 224 12.71 25.44 6.54
N MET A 225 12.77 24.15 6.89
CA MET A 225 11.79 23.49 7.74
C MET A 225 12.48 22.72 8.88
N ARG A 226 11.72 22.51 9.96
CA ARG A 226 12.06 21.63 11.09
C ARG A 226 11.06 20.51 11.15
N VAL A 227 11.53 19.26 11.25
CA VAL A 227 10.67 18.10 11.50
C VAL A 227 10.40 18.01 13.00
N LEU A 228 9.13 17.84 13.36
CA LEU A 228 8.71 17.59 14.73
C LEU A 228 8.63 16.09 15.05
N GLY A 229 8.33 15.29 14.04
CA GLY A 229 8.26 13.84 14.14
C GLY A 229 7.80 13.19 12.84
N ILE A 230 7.96 11.87 12.78
CA ILE A 230 7.56 11.03 11.63
C ILE A 230 6.57 9.96 12.09
N SER A 231 5.61 9.61 11.22
CA SER A 231 4.49 8.69 11.54
C SER A 231 4.84 7.21 11.47
N SER A 232 6.12 6.84 11.51
CA SER A 232 6.55 5.44 11.49
C SER A 232 6.51 4.80 12.87
N ASP A 233 6.32 3.47 12.89
CA ASP A 233 6.32 2.65 14.11
C ASP A 233 7.71 2.54 14.76
N LYS A 234 8.75 2.69 13.95
CA LYS A 234 10.16 2.69 14.37
C LYS A 234 10.95 3.68 13.54
N ARG A 235 12.13 4.05 14.06
CA ARG A 235 13.02 5.00 13.40
C ARG A 235 13.46 4.49 12.03
N LEU A 236 13.40 5.37 11.05
CA LEU A 236 13.84 5.09 9.70
C LEU A 236 15.36 5.20 9.58
N GLY A 237 15.92 4.56 8.56
CA GLY A 237 17.36 4.63 8.24
C GLY A 237 17.71 5.81 7.32
N GLY A 238 18.94 5.78 6.80
CA GLY A 238 19.44 6.76 5.81
C GLY A 238 19.34 8.21 6.30
N ASN A 239 18.80 9.06 5.46
CA ASN A 239 18.64 10.51 5.73
C ASN A 239 17.66 10.82 6.88
N PHE A 240 16.87 9.84 7.33
CA PHE A 240 15.84 10.01 8.37
C PHE A 240 16.29 9.50 9.75
N LYS A 241 17.50 8.93 9.86
CA LYS A 241 18.01 8.27 11.08
C LYS A 241 17.98 9.15 12.34
N ASP A 242 18.09 10.47 12.17
CA ASP A 242 18.14 11.44 13.28
C ASP A 242 16.74 12.00 13.61
N ILE A 243 15.71 11.67 12.85
CA ILE A 243 14.35 12.15 13.06
C ILE A 243 13.60 11.19 13.99
N PRO A 244 13.11 11.67 15.15
CA PRO A 244 12.34 10.83 16.05
C PRO A 244 10.95 10.53 15.48
N THR A 245 10.45 9.33 15.75
CA THR A 245 9.07 8.98 15.43
C THR A 245 8.10 9.59 16.44
N PHE A 246 6.80 9.63 16.13
CA PHE A 246 5.79 9.98 17.12
C PHE A 246 5.81 9.01 18.29
N VAL A 247 5.96 7.70 18.01
CA VAL A 247 5.99 6.63 19.03
C VAL A 247 7.17 6.80 20.00
N GLU A 248 8.37 7.10 19.50
CA GLU A 248 9.54 7.36 20.33
C GLU A 248 9.37 8.58 21.25
N GLN A 249 8.51 9.51 20.86
CA GLN A 249 8.18 10.71 21.65
C GLN A 249 6.96 10.50 22.59
N GLY A 250 6.42 9.27 22.67
CA GLY A 250 5.32 8.91 23.55
C GLY A 250 3.93 9.06 22.93
N TYR A 251 3.83 9.33 21.63
CA TYR A 251 2.56 9.45 20.90
C TYR A 251 2.34 8.22 20.01
N ASP A 252 1.40 7.35 20.36
CA ASP A 252 1.04 6.16 19.55
C ASP A 252 0.25 6.56 18.30
N VAL A 253 0.94 7.25 17.39
CA VAL A 253 0.41 7.65 16.09
C VAL A 253 1.27 7.09 14.98
N VAL A 254 0.82 5.98 14.42
CA VAL A 254 1.43 5.34 13.26
C VAL A 254 0.50 5.48 12.06
N ASN A 255 1.05 5.88 10.93
CA ASN A 255 0.33 5.92 9.66
C ASN A 255 1.28 5.62 8.51
N GLN A 256 1.05 4.49 7.85
CA GLN A 256 1.85 4.01 6.75
C GLN A 256 1.09 4.21 5.44
N ASN A 257 1.64 4.98 4.51
CA ASN A 257 1.15 5.03 3.14
C ASN A 257 1.88 3.95 2.33
N TRP A 258 1.47 2.70 2.55
CA TRP A 258 2.14 1.54 1.94
C TRP A 258 1.77 1.37 0.45
N ARG A 259 2.62 0.60 -0.26
CA ARG A 259 2.38 0.10 -1.61
C ARG A 259 2.45 -1.42 -1.59
N GLY A 260 1.49 -2.05 -2.26
CA GLY A 260 1.39 -3.51 -2.29
C GLY A 260 0.96 -4.05 -3.64
N ILE A 261 1.25 -5.34 -3.81
CA ILE A 261 0.85 -6.11 -5.00
C ILE A 261 -0.25 -7.08 -4.60
N PHE A 262 -1.25 -7.16 -5.49
CA PHE A 262 -2.41 -8.02 -5.37
C PHE A 262 -2.58 -8.82 -6.66
N ALA A 263 -3.18 -9.99 -6.53
CA ALA A 263 -3.66 -10.80 -7.65
C ALA A 263 -5.20 -10.82 -7.67
N PRO A 264 -5.81 -11.25 -8.77
CA PRO A 264 -7.24 -11.54 -8.81
C PRO A 264 -7.66 -12.59 -7.77
N PRO A 265 -8.93 -12.62 -7.34
CA PRO A 265 -9.42 -13.72 -6.52
C PRO A 265 -9.41 -15.04 -7.30
N GLY A 266 -9.13 -16.13 -6.58
CA GLY A 266 -9.17 -17.48 -7.17
C GLY A 266 -7.88 -17.96 -7.85
N VAL A 267 -6.78 -17.21 -7.75
CA VAL A 267 -5.46 -17.72 -8.14
C VAL A 267 -4.99 -18.81 -7.17
N SER A 268 -4.18 -19.76 -7.66
CA SER A 268 -3.70 -20.88 -6.84
C SER A 268 -2.70 -20.44 -5.76
N ALA A 269 -2.60 -21.23 -4.70
CA ALA A 269 -1.61 -21.00 -3.63
C ALA A 269 -0.17 -20.99 -4.15
N ASP A 270 0.14 -21.79 -5.18
CA ASP A 270 1.48 -21.83 -5.79
C ASP A 270 1.82 -20.54 -6.52
N VAL A 271 0.86 -19.90 -7.19
CA VAL A 271 1.03 -18.58 -7.81
C VAL A 271 1.28 -17.52 -6.73
N VAL A 272 0.53 -17.55 -5.64
CA VAL A 272 0.73 -16.64 -4.50
C VAL A 272 2.13 -16.83 -3.92
N LYS A 273 2.54 -18.07 -3.69
CA LYS A 273 3.87 -18.40 -3.15
C LYS A 273 4.99 -17.95 -4.09
N TYR A 274 4.85 -18.21 -5.40
CA TYR A 274 5.82 -17.76 -6.40
C TYR A 274 6.08 -16.25 -6.29
N TRP A 275 5.02 -15.45 -6.27
CA TRP A 275 5.15 -14.00 -6.19
C TRP A 275 5.72 -13.51 -4.85
N ARG A 276 5.31 -14.10 -3.73
CA ARG A 276 5.88 -13.79 -2.42
C ARG A 276 7.38 -14.07 -2.38
N ASP A 277 7.81 -15.20 -2.90
CA ASP A 277 9.22 -15.55 -3.02
C ASP A 277 9.97 -14.59 -3.96
N ALA A 278 9.37 -14.20 -5.08
CA ALA A 278 9.93 -13.24 -6.02
C ALA A 278 10.15 -11.86 -5.37
N PHE A 279 9.15 -11.34 -4.65
CA PHE A 279 9.29 -10.06 -3.94
C PHE A 279 10.28 -10.15 -2.79
N THR A 280 10.33 -11.26 -2.06
CA THR A 280 11.33 -11.50 -1.01
C THR A 280 12.76 -11.51 -1.58
N LYS A 281 12.96 -12.02 -2.79
CA LYS A 281 14.26 -11.94 -3.48
C LYS A 281 14.55 -10.52 -3.95
N MET A 282 13.57 -9.86 -4.57
CA MET A 282 13.69 -8.50 -5.11
C MET A 282 14.14 -7.51 -4.04
N THR A 283 13.51 -7.52 -2.86
CA THR A 283 13.81 -6.55 -1.79
C THR A 283 15.21 -6.71 -1.20
N LYS A 284 15.89 -7.84 -1.45
CA LYS A 284 17.29 -8.07 -1.04
C LYS A 284 18.31 -7.58 -2.05
N THR A 285 17.92 -7.25 -3.29
CA THR A 285 18.86 -6.82 -4.34
C THR A 285 19.39 -5.41 -4.08
N ALA A 286 20.62 -5.16 -4.58
CA ALA A 286 21.21 -3.82 -4.53
C ALA A 286 20.40 -2.82 -5.37
N ALA A 287 19.84 -3.27 -6.50
CA ALA A 287 19.00 -2.45 -7.37
C ALA A 287 17.76 -1.96 -6.64
N TRP A 288 17.06 -2.83 -5.89
CA TRP A 288 15.89 -2.41 -5.10
C TRP A 288 16.27 -1.43 -3.98
N LYS A 289 17.36 -1.69 -3.26
CA LYS A 289 17.85 -0.80 -2.20
C LYS A 289 18.18 0.59 -2.73
N ALA A 290 18.78 0.69 -3.92
CA ALA A 290 19.03 1.96 -4.59
C ALA A 290 17.73 2.70 -4.95
N GLU A 291 16.68 1.98 -5.38
CA GLU A 291 15.37 2.60 -5.65
C GLU A 291 14.67 3.05 -4.36
N LEU A 292 14.81 2.31 -3.24
CA LEU A 292 14.31 2.78 -1.93
C LEU A 292 14.98 4.10 -1.53
N GLU A 293 16.30 4.19 -1.63
CA GLU A 293 17.05 5.39 -1.27
C GLU A 293 16.70 6.57 -2.18
N LYS A 294 16.71 6.35 -3.50
CA LYS A 294 16.40 7.36 -4.52
C LYS A 294 15.01 7.96 -4.35
N ASN A 295 14.01 7.13 -4.05
CA ASN A 295 12.61 7.54 -3.93
C ASN A 295 12.20 7.82 -2.49
N GLN A 296 13.12 7.73 -1.52
CA GLN A 296 12.86 7.91 -0.08
C GLN A 296 11.77 6.96 0.46
N TRP A 297 11.74 5.74 -0.06
CA TRP A 297 10.83 4.69 0.39
C TRP A 297 11.41 3.92 1.57
N ALA A 298 10.57 3.58 2.53
CA ALA A 298 10.98 2.78 3.68
C ALA A 298 10.77 1.30 3.41
N ASP A 299 11.81 0.48 3.57
CA ASP A 299 11.71 -0.98 3.46
C ASP A 299 10.75 -1.54 4.50
N SER A 300 9.66 -2.15 4.07
CA SER A 300 8.63 -2.70 4.94
C SER A 300 7.92 -3.91 4.32
N LEU A 301 8.69 -4.83 3.72
CA LEU A 301 8.13 -6.03 3.11
C LEU A 301 7.31 -6.83 4.11
N GLU A 302 6.05 -7.09 3.76
CA GLU A 302 5.18 -8.08 4.41
C GLU A 302 4.60 -9.01 3.35
N THR A 303 4.65 -10.30 3.61
CA THR A 303 4.06 -11.35 2.77
C THR A 303 2.96 -12.09 3.51
N ASP A 304 3.30 -12.98 4.43
CA ASP A 304 2.33 -13.80 5.17
C ASP A 304 1.49 -13.01 6.17
N THR A 305 2.05 -11.94 6.74
CA THR A 305 1.38 -11.05 7.69
C THR A 305 0.54 -9.96 7.02
N PHE A 306 0.65 -9.78 5.69
CA PHE A 306 0.03 -8.66 4.99
C PHE A 306 -1.49 -8.60 5.14
N VAL A 307 -2.18 -9.76 5.07
CA VAL A 307 -3.64 -9.80 5.26
C VAL A 307 -4.03 -9.31 6.66
N ALA A 308 -3.33 -9.77 7.70
CA ALA A 308 -3.60 -9.34 9.07
C ALA A 308 -3.34 -7.83 9.27
N SER A 309 -2.31 -7.29 8.59
CA SER A 309 -2.04 -5.85 8.57
C SER A 309 -3.16 -5.06 7.89
N LEU A 310 -3.71 -5.57 6.78
CA LEU A 310 -4.85 -4.97 6.06
C LEU A 310 -6.12 -4.97 6.92
N ASP A 311 -6.41 -6.08 7.63
CA ASP A 311 -7.58 -6.17 8.52
C ASP A 311 -7.46 -5.15 9.67
N LYS A 312 -6.31 -5.05 10.31
CA LYS A 312 -6.04 -4.06 11.37
C LYS A 312 -6.20 -2.63 10.86
N GLU A 313 -5.66 -2.33 9.68
CA GLU A 313 -5.77 -1.00 9.06
C GLU A 313 -7.22 -0.69 8.68
N TYR A 314 -7.97 -1.66 8.15
CA TYR A 314 -9.38 -1.50 7.82
C TYR A 314 -10.22 -1.14 9.05
N ASP A 315 -10.05 -1.86 10.16
CA ASP A 315 -10.83 -1.62 11.38
C ASP A 315 -10.51 -0.26 11.99
N SER A 316 -9.22 0.10 12.04
CA SER A 316 -8.80 1.41 12.56
C SER A 316 -9.28 2.56 11.67
N SER A 317 -9.18 2.42 10.35
CA SER A 317 -9.62 3.40 9.38
C SER A 317 -11.14 3.58 9.40
N LYS A 318 -11.90 2.48 9.47
CA LYS A 318 -13.36 2.52 9.57
C LYS A 318 -13.82 3.31 10.80
N LYS A 319 -13.20 3.05 11.96
CA LYS A 319 -13.49 3.78 13.20
C LYS A 319 -13.20 5.27 13.05
N LEU A 320 -12.02 5.62 12.54
CA LEU A 320 -11.61 7.02 12.41
C LEU A 320 -12.44 7.77 11.36
N LEU A 321 -12.67 7.17 10.19
CA LEU A 321 -13.50 7.79 9.13
C LEU A 321 -14.95 7.97 9.58
N GLY A 322 -15.48 7.04 10.40
CA GLY A 322 -16.79 7.20 11.04
C GLY A 322 -16.84 8.42 11.95
N GLN A 323 -15.83 8.63 12.78
CA GLN A 323 -15.72 9.80 13.65
C GLN A 323 -15.57 11.12 12.87
N LEU A 324 -14.87 11.09 11.73
CA LEU A 324 -14.72 12.25 10.84
C LEU A 324 -15.97 12.52 9.97
N GLY A 325 -17.03 11.69 10.05
CA GLY A 325 -18.21 11.81 9.20
C GLY A 325 -17.95 11.50 7.72
N LEU A 326 -16.87 10.79 7.41
CA LEU A 326 -16.43 10.42 6.05
C LEU A 326 -16.80 8.99 5.66
N LEU A 327 -17.39 8.22 6.57
CA LEU A 327 -17.83 6.85 6.31
C LEU A 327 -19.16 6.84 5.53
N LYS A 328 -19.24 5.98 4.49
CA LYS A 328 -20.46 5.70 3.72
C LYS A 328 -20.90 4.27 3.82
#